data_15448daf54b657be48b539f00b59e835
#
_entry.id   15448daf54b657be48b539f00b59e835
#
_cell.length_a   1.000
_cell.length_b   1.000
_cell.length_c   1.000
_cell.angle_alpha   90.00
_cell.angle_beta   90.00
_cell.angle_gamma   90.00
#
_symmetry.space_group_name_H-M   'P 1'
#
loop_
_entity.id
_entity.type
_entity.pdbx_description
1 polymer ?
#
loop_
_entity_poly.entity_id
_entity_poly.type
_entity_poly.pdbx_seq_one_letter_code
_entity_poly.pdbx_strand_id
1 'polypeptide(L)'
;MFPSRHLFLFLVLVFCFTQVHGVTSYSVDEQENISIYAKSSRAVVNISNIAVNYDFYYRAIPAESGSGTGFLINKSGIIVTNYHVVENASKLVVTLSDNSQWPGKLVGADPNNDLAIVRIRAPAESYGVLKFSHSNDIVVGQKVLALGNPFGLRQTLTTGIISALGRTIAAKNGRKIEGIIQTDAAINPGNSGGPLLDSDGNVIGINTAIIGSAGSVGIGFAVPSNTALRILPDLLKYGYVRRPWLGIEPIPTVYLRRIGIDIQEGLLIARVVNGASADNAGLRGASETVKVGRYKVPWGGDIITHINETPVASMEDLAQQIETRKSGEKVTVRFIRLKKVHSVVVELVLRPRS
;
A
#
# COMPACT_ATOMS: atom_id res chain seq x y z
N MET A 1 -71.15 78.24 1.03
CA MET A 1 -71.29 76.81 0.65
C MET A 1 -69.95 76.36 0.05
N PHE A 2 -69.06 75.82 0.84
CA PHE A 2 -67.73 75.34 0.39
C PHE A 2 -67.56 73.87 0.79
N PRO A 3 -67.14 72.97 -0.09
CA PRO A 3 -66.87 71.55 0.26
C PRO A 3 -65.48 71.38 0.78
N SER A 4 -65.34 70.64 1.87
CA SER A 4 -64.16 70.19 2.51
C SER A 4 -63.37 69.21 1.68
N ARG A 5 -62.09 69.46 1.44
CA ARG A 5 -61.11 68.51 0.84
C ARG A 5 -60.52 67.67 1.96
N HIS A 6 -60.85 66.41 1.97
CA HIS A 6 -60.12 65.39 2.78
C HIS A 6 -58.82 64.97 2.07
N LEU A 7 -57.70 65.31 2.71
CA LEU A 7 -56.37 64.88 2.26
C LEU A 7 -56.07 63.49 2.89
N PHE A 8 -56.12 62.46 2.03
CA PHE A 8 -55.72 61.08 2.41
C PHE A 8 -54.19 61.00 2.36
N LEU A 9 -53.55 60.94 3.55
CA LEU A 9 -52.11 60.70 3.68
C LEU A 9 -51.84 59.15 3.55
N PHE A 10 -51.29 58.71 2.41
CA PHE A 10 -50.84 57.30 2.20
C PHE A 10 -49.49 57.17 2.86
N LEU A 11 -49.42 56.47 3.99
CA LEU A 11 -48.15 56.12 4.68
C LEU A 11 -47.62 54.85 3.98
N VAL A 12 -46.60 55.00 3.09
CA VAL A 12 -45.92 53.85 2.48
C VAL A 12 -44.87 53.36 3.47
N LEU A 13 -45.16 52.27 4.19
CA LEU A 13 -44.20 51.54 4.98
C LEU A 13 -43.23 50.76 4.06
N VAL A 14 -42.06 51.30 3.84
CA VAL A 14 -40.95 50.56 3.18
C VAL A 14 -40.37 49.57 4.17
N PHE A 15 -40.75 48.30 4.05
CA PHE A 15 -40.09 47.20 4.74
C PHE A 15 -38.74 46.95 4.06
N CYS A 16 -37.64 47.46 4.64
CA CYS A 16 -36.27 47.07 4.30
C CYS A 16 -36.04 45.68 4.82
N PHE A 17 -36.21 44.68 3.95
CA PHE A 17 -35.70 43.30 4.20
C PHE A 17 -34.17 43.38 4.13
N THR A 18 -33.50 43.57 5.24
CA THR A 18 -32.07 43.26 5.39
C THR A 18 -31.96 41.74 5.32
N GLN A 19 -31.55 41.22 4.16
CA GLN A 19 -31.07 39.85 4.06
C GLN A 19 -29.79 39.74 4.96
N VAL A 20 -29.96 39.23 6.15
CA VAL A 20 -28.85 38.78 6.98
C VAL A 20 -28.27 37.54 6.26
N HIS A 21 -27.26 37.76 5.44
CA HIS A 21 -26.40 36.65 5.02
C HIS A 21 -25.67 36.20 6.27
N GLY A 22 -26.16 35.11 6.88
CA GLY A 22 -25.48 34.47 7.98
C GLY A 22 -24.11 34.03 7.49
N VAL A 23 -23.07 34.73 7.91
CA VAL A 23 -21.69 34.27 7.78
C VAL A 23 -21.60 32.99 8.59
N THR A 24 -21.62 31.85 7.92
CA THR A 24 -21.39 30.55 8.55
C THR A 24 -19.98 30.58 9.11
N SER A 25 -19.84 30.78 10.42
CA SER A 25 -18.53 30.70 11.08
C SER A 25 -18.22 29.24 11.28
N TYR A 26 -17.27 28.70 10.52
CA TYR A 26 -16.75 27.36 10.71
C TYR A 26 -15.89 27.30 11.99
N SER A 27 -15.97 26.19 12.72
CA SER A 27 -15.02 25.89 13.79
C SER A 27 -13.59 25.82 13.26
N VAL A 28 -12.59 25.90 14.14
CA VAL A 28 -11.17 25.75 13.73
C VAL A 28 -10.93 24.42 13.03
N ASP A 29 -11.52 23.34 13.55
CA ASP A 29 -11.42 21.99 12.97
C ASP A 29 -12.05 21.91 11.56
N GLU A 30 -13.22 22.51 11.37
CA GLU A 30 -13.87 22.57 10.06
C GLU A 30 -13.04 23.37 9.04
N GLN A 31 -12.50 24.53 9.47
CA GLN A 31 -11.64 25.36 8.63
C GLN A 31 -10.38 24.60 8.17
N GLU A 32 -9.76 23.85 9.07
CA GLU A 32 -8.62 23.01 8.78
C GLU A 32 -8.98 21.92 7.76
N ASN A 33 -10.06 21.17 7.97
CA ASN A 33 -10.56 20.14 7.04
C ASN A 33 -10.85 20.70 5.65
N ILE A 34 -11.54 21.84 5.57
CA ILE A 34 -11.86 22.53 4.32
C ILE A 34 -10.57 22.96 3.60
N SER A 35 -9.62 23.55 4.34
CA SER A 35 -8.35 24.02 3.76
C SER A 35 -7.51 22.87 3.21
N ILE A 36 -7.37 21.77 3.97
CA ILE A 36 -6.61 20.59 3.54
C ILE A 36 -7.25 19.96 2.31
N TYR A 37 -8.59 19.80 2.31
CA TYR A 37 -9.32 19.28 1.16
C TYR A 37 -9.11 20.15 -0.09
N ALA A 38 -9.26 21.46 0.02
CA ALA A 38 -9.10 22.40 -1.10
C ALA A 38 -7.69 22.35 -1.70
N LYS A 39 -6.64 22.21 -0.87
CA LYS A 39 -5.24 22.11 -1.32
C LYS A 39 -4.93 20.75 -1.96
N SER A 40 -5.51 19.66 -1.40
CA SER A 40 -5.09 18.30 -1.70
C SER A 40 -5.90 17.64 -2.80
N SER A 41 -7.19 17.99 -2.96
CA SER A 41 -8.14 17.34 -3.86
C SER A 41 -7.67 17.32 -5.32
N ARG A 42 -7.00 18.38 -5.79
CA ARG A 42 -6.46 18.44 -7.17
C ARG A 42 -5.34 17.44 -7.45
N ALA A 43 -4.72 16.90 -6.42
CA ALA A 43 -3.66 15.90 -6.57
C ALA A 43 -4.22 14.46 -6.54
N VAL A 44 -5.47 14.28 -6.08
CA VAL A 44 -6.11 12.97 -5.93
C VAL A 44 -6.87 12.60 -7.20
N VAL A 45 -6.59 11.43 -7.72
CA VAL A 45 -7.09 10.95 -9.02
C VAL A 45 -7.83 9.62 -8.86
N ASN A 46 -8.75 9.35 -9.78
CA ASN A 46 -9.29 7.99 -9.94
C ASN A 46 -8.40 7.19 -10.90
N ILE A 47 -8.26 5.91 -10.66
CA ILE A 47 -7.58 4.94 -11.53
C ILE A 47 -8.55 3.83 -11.86
N SER A 48 -9.01 3.78 -13.11
CA SER A 48 -9.82 2.69 -13.64
C SER A 48 -8.92 1.64 -14.30
N ASN A 49 -9.07 0.40 -13.84
CA ASN A 49 -8.39 -0.77 -14.36
C ASN A 49 -9.29 -1.45 -15.38
N ILE A 50 -8.85 -1.50 -16.62
CA ILE A 50 -9.57 -2.15 -17.73
C ILE A 50 -8.85 -3.47 -18.02
N ALA A 51 -9.54 -4.59 -17.79
CA ALA A 51 -9.12 -5.91 -18.21
C ALA A 51 -9.78 -6.28 -19.55
N VAL A 52 -9.16 -7.22 -20.26
CA VAL A 52 -9.75 -7.83 -21.45
C VAL A 52 -10.40 -9.14 -21.04
N ASN A 53 -11.72 -9.18 -21.09
CA ASN A 53 -12.47 -10.43 -21.00
C ASN A 53 -12.72 -10.99 -22.40
N TYR A 54 -12.89 -12.31 -22.53
CA TYR A 54 -13.23 -12.95 -23.79
C TYR A 54 -14.67 -13.43 -23.74
N ASP A 55 -15.46 -13.15 -24.81
CA ASP A 55 -16.79 -13.70 -24.96
C ASP A 55 -16.74 -15.20 -25.35
N PHE A 56 -17.91 -15.81 -25.49
CA PHE A 56 -18.06 -17.20 -25.92
C PHE A 56 -17.39 -17.49 -27.29
N TYR A 57 -17.23 -16.47 -28.13
CA TYR A 57 -16.56 -16.55 -29.44
C TYR A 57 -15.09 -16.14 -29.42
N TYR A 58 -14.45 -16.07 -28.24
CA TYR A 58 -13.07 -15.60 -28.05
C TYR A 58 -12.79 -14.18 -28.55
N ARG A 59 -13.82 -13.32 -28.63
CA ARG A 59 -13.63 -11.91 -28.95
C ARG A 59 -13.30 -11.14 -27.69
N ALA A 60 -12.27 -10.32 -27.77
CA ALA A 60 -11.82 -9.48 -26.66
C ALA A 60 -12.86 -8.39 -26.34
N ILE A 61 -13.44 -8.43 -25.15
CA ILE A 61 -14.35 -7.40 -24.63
C ILE A 61 -13.64 -6.67 -23.49
N PRO A 62 -13.28 -5.38 -23.67
CA PRO A 62 -12.81 -4.57 -22.56
C PRO A 62 -13.88 -4.43 -21.49
N ALA A 63 -13.55 -4.73 -20.24
CA ALA A 63 -14.44 -4.53 -19.10
C ALA A 63 -13.65 -3.84 -17.97
N GLU A 64 -14.30 -2.90 -17.28
CA GLU A 64 -13.73 -2.35 -16.07
C GLU A 64 -13.66 -3.45 -15.00
N SER A 65 -12.45 -3.85 -14.62
CA SER A 65 -12.22 -4.92 -13.65
C SER A 65 -12.10 -4.41 -12.21
N GLY A 66 -12.03 -3.09 -12.05
CA GLY A 66 -11.95 -2.43 -10.76
C GLY A 66 -11.52 -0.98 -10.90
N SER A 67 -11.76 -0.22 -9.87
CA SER A 67 -11.25 1.15 -9.76
C SER A 67 -10.73 1.43 -8.36
N GLY A 68 -9.86 2.41 -8.26
CA GLY A 68 -9.31 2.88 -7.01
C GLY A 68 -8.83 4.32 -7.13
N THR A 69 -8.13 4.75 -6.12
CA THR A 69 -7.57 6.10 -6.04
C THR A 69 -6.05 6.06 -6.20
N GLY A 70 -5.49 7.16 -6.66
CA GLY A 70 -4.07 7.46 -6.60
C GLY A 70 -3.86 8.94 -6.29
N PHE A 71 -2.62 9.33 -6.07
CA PHE A 71 -2.28 10.74 -5.91
C PHE A 71 -0.94 11.07 -6.56
N LEU A 72 -0.88 12.27 -7.13
CA LEU A 72 0.30 12.81 -7.81
C LEU A 72 1.31 13.33 -6.79
N ILE A 73 2.58 12.95 -6.98
CA ILE A 73 3.69 13.33 -6.09
C ILE A 73 4.68 14.30 -6.72
N ASN A 74 4.59 14.52 -8.04
CA ASN A 74 5.42 15.51 -8.73
C ASN A 74 4.77 15.98 -10.04
N LYS A 75 5.35 17.03 -10.62
CA LYS A 75 4.89 17.64 -11.88
C LYS A 75 5.29 16.86 -13.15
N SER A 76 5.95 15.70 -13.00
CA SER A 76 6.23 14.76 -14.09
C SER A 76 5.12 13.71 -14.28
N GLY A 77 3.98 13.87 -13.61
CA GLY A 77 2.82 12.98 -13.70
C GLY A 77 3.01 11.63 -13.01
N ILE A 78 3.83 11.56 -11.96
CA ILE A 78 4.03 10.35 -11.17
C ILE A 78 2.95 10.25 -10.11
N ILE A 79 2.24 9.11 -10.12
CA ILE A 79 1.12 8.79 -9.23
C ILE A 79 1.52 7.60 -8.38
N VAL A 80 1.26 7.68 -7.07
CA VAL A 80 1.32 6.56 -6.13
C VAL A 80 -0.08 6.01 -5.94
N THR A 81 -0.19 4.69 -5.90
CA THR A 81 -1.44 3.96 -5.64
C THR A 81 -1.14 2.59 -5.03
N ASN A 82 -2.16 1.78 -4.71
CA ASN A 82 -1.97 0.38 -4.33
C ASN A 82 -1.70 -0.51 -5.55
N TYR A 83 -0.97 -1.61 -5.33
CA TYR A 83 -0.73 -2.62 -6.37
C TYR A 83 -2.03 -3.29 -6.81
N HIS A 84 -2.91 -3.67 -5.88
CA HIS A 84 -4.17 -4.33 -6.20
C HIS A 84 -5.11 -3.47 -7.06
N VAL A 85 -4.94 -2.15 -7.13
CA VAL A 85 -5.69 -1.25 -8.01
C VAL A 85 -5.27 -1.42 -9.48
N VAL A 86 -4.00 -1.73 -9.72
CA VAL A 86 -3.41 -1.83 -11.07
C VAL A 86 -3.08 -3.26 -11.50
N GLU A 87 -3.30 -4.22 -10.61
CA GLU A 87 -3.01 -5.64 -10.85
C GLU A 87 -3.81 -6.17 -12.05
N ASN A 88 -3.12 -6.92 -12.93
CA ASN A 88 -3.71 -7.54 -14.13
C ASN A 88 -4.37 -6.55 -15.12
N ALA A 89 -4.06 -5.25 -15.02
CA ALA A 89 -4.59 -4.25 -15.94
C ALA A 89 -4.03 -4.43 -17.36
N SER A 90 -4.91 -4.59 -18.33
CA SER A 90 -4.56 -4.48 -19.75
C SER A 90 -4.39 -3.02 -20.17
N LYS A 91 -5.17 -2.12 -19.55
CA LYS A 91 -5.11 -0.67 -19.74
C LYS A 91 -5.48 0.04 -18.45
N LEU A 92 -4.78 1.12 -18.14
CA LEU A 92 -5.11 2.03 -17.04
C LEU A 92 -5.62 3.36 -17.61
N VAL A 93 -6.72 3.84 -17.05
CA VAL A 93 -7.25 5.18 -17.32
C VAL A 93 -7.23 5.97 -16.02
N VAL A 94 -6.62 7.14 -16.05
CA VAL A 94 -6.53 8.04 -14.90
C VAL A 94 -7.44 9.24 -15.14
N THR A 95 -8.40 9.47 -14.24
CA THR A 95 -9.31 10.61 -14.27
C THR A 95 -8.85 11.64 -13.24
N LEU A 96 -8.54 12.85 -13.71
CA LEU A 96 -8.13 13.98 -12.88
C LEU A 96 -9.33 14.68 -12.22
N SER A 97 -9.06 15.63 -11.33
CA SER A 97 -10.10 16.39 -10.60
C SER A 97 -10.96 17.28 -11.50
N ASP A 98 -10.51 17.62 -12.71
CA ASP A 98 -11.24 18.34 -13.75
C ASP A 98 -12.05 17.42 -14.69
N ASN A 99 -12.16 16.12 -14.36
CA ASN A 99 -12.76 15.05 -15.14
C ASN A 99 -12.03 14.72 -16.45
N SER A 100 -10.87 15.29 -16.74
CA SER A 100 -10.05 14.89 -17.89
C SER A 100 -9.47 13.49 -17.68
N GLN A 101 -9.46 12.69 -18.74
CA GLN A 101 -8.99 11.30 -18.72
C GLN A 101 -7.68 11.14 -19.47
N TRP A 102 -6.74 10.45 -18.85
CA TRP A 102 -5.40 10.26 -19.37
C TRP A 102 -5.00 8.79 -19.32
N PRO A 103 -4.32 8.28 -20.37
CA PRO A 103 -3.75 6.94 -20.32
C PRO A 103 -2.70 6.86 -19.20
N GLY A 104 -2.89 5.88 -18.29
CA GLY A 104 -1.92 5.55 -17.26
C GLY A 104 -0.93 4.48 -17.74
N LYS A 105 0.36 4.68 -17.48
CA LYS A 105 1.41 3.68 -17.70
C LYS A 105 1.94 3.19 -16.36
N LEU A 106 1.86 1.89 -16.09
CA LEU A 106 2.54 1.29 -14.95
C LEU A 106 4.05 1.46 -15.10
N VAL A 107 4.69 2.10 -14.12
CA VAL A 107 6.14 2.34 -14.06
C VAL A 107 6.82 1.27 -13.25
N GLY A 108 6.24 0.89 -12.13
CA GLY A 108 6.75 -0.15 -11.25
C GLY A 108 5.73 -0.54 -10.19
N ALA A 109 5.92 -1.73 -9.63
CA ALA A 109 5.03 -2.27 -8.60
C ALA A 109 5.77 -3.08 -7.55
N ASP A 110 5.23 -3.09 -6.36
CA ASP A 110 5.64 -3.91 -5.23
C ASP A 110 4.44 -4.63 -4.62
N PRO A 111 4.14 -5.86 -5.07
CA PRO A 111 3.06 -6.67 -4.51
C PRO A 111 3.21 -6.98 -3.02
N ASN A 112 4.43 -6.94 -2.47
CA ASN A 112 4.69 -7.26 -1.06
C ASN A 112 4.20 -6.17 -0.11
N ASN A 113 4.33 -4.90 -0.51
CA ASN A 113 3.83 -3.76 0.26
C ASN A 113 2.53 -3.17 -0.32
N ASP A 114 1.92 -3.84 -1.31
CA ASP A 114 0.71 -3.38 -2.00
C ASP A 114 0.84 -1.95 -2.55
N LEU A 115 1.98 -1.61 -3.17
CA LEU A 115 2.24 -0.29 -3.74
C LEU A 115 2.57 -0.37 -5.24
N ALA A 116 2.14 0.65 -5.99
CA ALA A 116 2.45 0.79 -7.41
C ALA A 116 2.64 2.25 -7.81
N ILE A 117 3.39 2.45 -8.89
CA ILE A 117 3.65 3.74 -9.51
C ILE A 117 3.08 3.75 -10.91
N VAL A 118 2.20 4.70 -11.16
CA VAL A 118 1.61 4.97 -12.48
C VAL A 118 2.13 6.32 -12.98
N ARG A 119 2.33 6.47 -14.27
CA ARG A 119 2.68 7.75 -14.91
C ARG A 119 1.61 8.14 -15.91
N ILE A 120 1.25 9.42 -15.90
CA ILE A 120 0.45 10.08 -16.94
C ILE A 120 1.27 11.16 -17.64
N ARG A 121 0.81 11.58 -18.83
CA ARG A 121 1.37 12.69 -19.61
C ARG A 121 0.33 13.81 -19.75
N ALA A 122 -0.20 14.28 -18.63
CA ALA A 122 -1.10 15.43 -18.57
C ALA A 122 -0.29 16.73 -18.40
N PRO A 123 -0.83 17.90 -18.83
CA PRO A 123 -0.23 19.21 -18.53
C PRO A 123 -0.05 19.41 -17.02
N ALA A 124 1.09 19.94 -16.60
CA ALA A 124 1.44 20.04 -15.18
C ALA A 124 0.52 21.00 -14.38
N GLU A 125 -0.17 21.91 -15.05
CA GLU A 125 -1.16 22.83 -14.51
C GLU A 125 -2.53 22.17 -14.23
N SER A 126 -2.82 21.04 -14.86
CA SER A 126 -4.11 20.34 -14.74
C SER A 126 -4.30 19.68 -13.37
N TYR A 127 -3.21 19.51 -12.59
CA TYR A 127 -3.27 18.79 -11.31
C TYR A 127 -2.42 19.42 -10.21
N GLY A 128 -2.77 19.11 -8.96
CA GLY A 128 -1.95 19.36 -7.78
C GLY A 128 -0.89 18.29 -7.58
N VAL A 129 -0.06 18.46 -6.56
CA VAL A 129 0.89 17.43 -6.09
C VAL A 129 0.89 17.42 -4.56
N LEU A 130 1.05 16.24 -3.96
CA LEU A 130 1.20 16.05 -2.53
C LEU A 130 2.65 15.74 -2.17
N LYS A 131 3.03 16.13 -0.97
CA LYS A 131 4.34 15.83 -0.39
C LYS A 131 4.20 14.73 0.64
N PHE A 132 5.18 13.86 0.73
CA PHE A 132 5.28 12.93 1.83
C PHE A 132 5.83 13.60 3.08
N SER A 133 5.23 13.28 4.23
CA SER A 133 5.83 13.44 5.55
C SER A 133 6.40 12.11 6.01
N HIS A 134 7.36 12.14 6.95
CA HIS A 134 7.87 10.92 7.56
C HIS A 134 6.85 10.36 8.56
N SER A 135 6.60 9.05 8.48
CA SER A 135 5.68 8.34 9.38
C SER A 135 6.35 7.79 10.64
N ASN A 136 7.59 8.20 10.95
CA ASN A 136 8.25 7.77 12.20
C ASN A 136 7.72 8.48 13.45
N ASP A 137 7.29 9.74 13.28
CA ASP A 137 6.94 10.63 14.40
C ASP A 137 5.42 10.72 14.64
N ILE A 138 4.63 9.93 13.90
CA ILE A 138 3.18 9.88 14.07
C ILE A 138 2.82 9.16 15.38
N VAL A 139 1.75 9.61 16.02
CA VAL A 139 1.31 9.08 17.33
C VAL A 139 -0.16 8.68 17.31
N VAL A 140 -0.53 7.72 18.14
CA VAL A 140 -1.94 7.34 18.35
C VAL A 140 -2.71 8.53 18.91
N GLY A 141 -3.90 8.78 18.36
CA GLY A 141 -4.73 9.94 18.66
C GLY A 141 -4.50 11.14 17.73
N GLN A 142 -3.46 11.13 16.89
CA GLN A 142 -3.23 12.18 15.89
C GLN A 142 -4.35 12.16 14.85
N LYS A 143 -4.88 13.37 14.53
CA LYS A 143 -5.89 13.56 13.48
C LYS A 143 -5.36 13.17 12.12
N VAL A 144 -6.21 12.53 11.33
CA VAL A 144 -5.91 12.15 9.94
C VAL A 144 -7.10 12.42 9.02
N LEU A 145 -6.78 12.66 7.74
CA LEU A 145 -7.75 12.87 6.68
C LEU A 145 -7.46 11.88 5.56
N ALA A 146 -8.42 11.02 5.25
CA ALA A 146 -8.31 10.11 4.12
C ALA A 146 -9.06 10.65 2.91
N LEU A 147 -8.37 10.82 1.79
CA LEU A 147 -8.96 11.26 0.53
C LEU A 147 -9.05 10.10 -0.45
N GLY A 148 -10.14 10.10 -1.23
CA GLY A 148 -10.36 9.18 -2.33
C GLY A 148 -11.07 9.85 -3.50
N ASN A 149 -11.09 9.17 -4.64
CA ASN A 149 -11.89 9.53 -5.80
C ASN A 149 -12.60 8.27 -6.35
N PRO A 150 -13.56 7.71 -5.58
CA PRO A 150 -14.30 6.55 -6.01
C PRO A 150 -15.08 6.88 -7.28
N PHE A 151 -15.04 6.01 -8.26
CA PHE A 151 -15.78 6.11 -9.53
C PHE A 151 -15.47 7.33 -10.41
N GLY A 152 -14.43 8.13 -10.09
CA GLY A 152 -14.06 9.31 -10.89
C GLY A 152 -15.07 10.45 -10.90
N LEU A 153 -16.08 10.42 -10.02
CA LEU A 153 -17.14 11.43 -10.01
C LEU A 153 -16.74 12.69 -9.24
N ARG A 154 -16.26 12.53 -8.01
CA ARG A 154 -15.69 13.59 -7.15
C ARG A 154 -14.85 12.98 -6.05
N GLN A 155 -13.91 13.78 -5.55
CA GLN A 155 -13.12 13.40 -4.40
C GLN A 155 -14.00 13.31 -3.15
N THR A 156 -13.74 12.29 -2.33
CA THR A 156 -14.35 12.09 -1.03
C THR A 156 -13.32 12.33 0.07
N LEU A 157 -13.77 12.90 1.18
CA LEU A 157 -12.98 13.12 2.38
C LEU A 157 -13.62 12.34 3.54
N THR A 158 -12.80 11.59 4.27
CA THR A 158 -13.17 11.07 5.58
C THR A 158 -12.13 11.49 6.61
N THR A 159 -12.54 11.78 7.83
CA THR A 159 -11.67 12.18 8.93
C THR A 159 -11.71 11.17 10.05
N GLY A 160 -10.63 11.09 10.79
CA GLY A 160 -10.50 10.24 11.97
C GLY A 160 -9.18 10.50 12.67
N ILE A 161 -8.73 9.51 13.42
CA ILE A 161 -7.45 9.54 14.13
C ILE A 161 -6.62 8.31 13.81
N ILE A 162 -5.34 8.35 14.15
CA ILE A 162 -4.50 7.14 14.21
C ILE A 162 -4.97 6.33 15.42
N SER A 163 -5.52 5.14 15.18
CA SER A 163 -6.04 4.25 16.23
C SER A 163 -4.97 3.31 16.78
N ALA A 164 -4.03 2.87 15.92
CA ALA A 164 -2.88 2.04 16.32
C ALA A 164 -1.76 2.13 15.28
N LEU A 165 -0.55 1.77 15.70
CA LEU A 165 0.64 1.70 14.85
C LEU A 165 1.26 0.30 14.91
N GLY A 166 2.08 -0.03 13.90
CA GLY A 166 2.86 -1.28 13.88
C GLY A 166 2.01 -2.54 13.67
N ARG A 167 0.78 -2.42 13.16
CA ARG A 167 -0.06 -3.59 12.86
C ARG A 167 0.50 -4.37 11.68
N THR A 168 0.24 -5.66 11.67
CA THR A 168 0.51 -6.55 10.55
C THR A 168 -0.81 -7.04 9.97
N ILE A 169 -0.99 -6.87 8.66
CA ILE A 169 -2.19 -7.32 7.94
C ILE A 169 -1.78 -8.25 6.79
N ALA A 170 -2.71 -9.12 6.36
CA ALA A 170 -2.50 -9.95 5.20
C ALA A 170 -2.91 -9.19 3.93
N ALA A 171 -2.01 -9.09 2.95
CA ALA A 171 -2.33 -8.65 1.60
C ALA A 171 -3.18 -9.69 0.86
N LYS A 172 -3.83 -9.31 -0.25
CA LYS A 172 -4.63 -10.24 -1.08
C LYS A 172 -3.85 -11.46 -1.57
N ASN A 173 -2.55 -11.34 -1.76
CA ASN A 173 -1.64 -12.43 -2.16
C ASN A 173 -1.20 -13.32 -0.97
N GLY A 174 -1.78 -13.14 0.22
CA GLY A 174 -1.47 -13.89 1.44
C GLY A 174 -0.19 -13.45 2.17
N ARG A 175 0.58 -12.51 1.63
CA ARG A 175 1.77 -11.96 2.32
C ARG A 175 1.37 -10.99 3.41
N LYS A 176 2.19 -10.91 4.44
CA LYS A 176 2.01 -9.95 5.54
C LYS A 176 2.61 -8.60 5.16
N ILE A 177 1.83 -7.54 5.34
CA ILE A 177 2.31 -6.15 5.28
C ILE A 177 2.45 -5.67 6.71
N GLU A 178 3.66 -5.27 7.09
CA GLU A 178 4.00 -4.89 8.46
C GLU A 178 4.05 -3.37 8.63
N GLY A 179 4.03 -2.93 9.88
CA GLY A 179 4.14 -1.52 10.23
C GLY A 179 2.93 -0.67 9.88
N ILE A 180 1.80 -1.29 9.55
CA ILE A 180 0.57 -0.64 9.08
C ILE A 180 0.03 0.36 10.11
N ILE A 181 -0.43 1.50 9.61
CA ILE A 181 -1.20 2.50 10.37
C ILE A 181 -2.66 2.05 10.39
N GLN A 182 -3.25 1.93 11.58
CA GLN A 182 -4.69 1.73 11.77
C GLN A 182 -5.35 3.08 12.05
N THR A 183 -6.51 3.33 11.43
CA THR A 183 -7.31 4.54 11.63
C THR A 183 -8.80 4.20 11.72
N ASP A 184 -9.58 5.03 12.37
CA ASP A 184 -11.05 4.99 12.37
C ASP A 184 -11.67 5.86 11.25
N ALA A 185 -10.85 6.64 10.51
CA ALA A 185 -11.29 7.25 9.27
C ALA A 185 -11.83 6.16 8.32
N ALA A 186 -12.99 6.38 7.73
CA ALA A 186 -13.65 5.38 6.90
C ALA A 186 -12.83 5.08 5.62
N ILE A 187 -12.23 3.89 5.54
CA ILE A 187 -11.52 3.38 4.38
C ILE A 187 -12.40 2.31 3.73
N ASN A 188 -12.87 2.61 2.51
CA ASN A 188 -13.78 1.75 1.75
C ASN A 188 -13.22 1.49 0.34
N PRO A 189 -13.75 0.50 -0.39
CA PRO A 189 -13.47 0.35 -1.82
C PRO A 189 -13.70 1.69 -2.55
N GLY A 190 -12.68 2.14 -3.28
CA GLY A 190 -12.69 3.42 -3.97
C GLY A 190 -11.74 4.48 -3.39
N ASN A 191 -11.47 4.50 -2.07
CA ASN A 191 -10.38 5.34 -1.55
C ASN A 191 -9.05 4.59 -1.31
N SER A 192 -9.02 3.27 -1.58
CA SER A 192 -7.78 2.49 -1.66
C SER A 192 -6.81 3.08 -2.68
N GLY A 193 -5.55 3.23 -2.29
CA GLY A 193 -4.48 3.88 -3.07
C GLY A 193 -4.45 5.40 -2.93
N GLY A 194 -5.46 6.00 -2.30
CA GLY A 194 -5.48 7.42 -1.96
C GLY A 194 -4.59 7.76 -0.76
N PRO A 195 -4.34 9.06 -0.53
CA PRO A 195 -3.49 9.51 0.56
C PRO A 195 -4.24 9.49 1.90
N LEU A 196 -3.52 9.12 2.97
CA LEU A 196 -3.82 9.47 4.35
C LEU A 196 -2.96 10.67 4.71
N LEU A 197 -3.60 11.79 5.05
CA LEU A 197 -2.95 13.08 5.30
C LEU A 197 -2.91 13.40 6.80
N ASP A 198 -1.88 14.13 7.21
CA ASP A 198 -1.81 14.83 8.50
C ASP A 198 -2.54 16.20 8.44
N SER A 199 -2.52 16.92 9.57
CA SER A 199 -3.12 18.26 9.71
C SER A 199 -2.42 19.34 8.88
N ASP A 200 -1.23 19.09 8.34
CA ASP A 200 -0.54 19.99 7.41
C ASP A 200 -0.88 19.69 5.95
N GLY A 201 -1.59 18.58 5.69
CA GLY A 201 -1.94 18.09 4.36
C GLY A 201 -0.81 17.30 3.69
N ASN A 202 0.16 16.81 4.45
CA ASN A 202 1.21 15.94 3.96
C ASN A 202 0.80 14.47 4.07
N VAL A 203 1.32 13.64 3.16
CA VAL A 203 1.01 12.21 3.13
C VAL A 203 1.81 11.46 4.18
N ILE A 204 1.13 10.87 5.17
CA ILE A 204 1.70 9.99 6.18
C ILE A 204 1.44 8.51 5.89
N GLY A 205 0.52 8.21 4.96
CA GLY A 205 0.21 6.84 4.56
C GLY A 205 -0.56 6.75 3.25
N ILE A 206 -0.70 5.53 2.73
CA ILE A 206 -1.49 5.20 1.54
C ILE A 206 -2.62 4.28 1.99
N ASN A 207 -3.87 4.73 1.84
CA ASN A 207 -5.07 4.00 2.25
C ASN A 207 -5.13 2.64 1.57
N THR A 208 -5.50 1.59 2.32
CA THR A 208 -5.66 0.25 1.76
C THR A 208 -6.87 -0.47 2.37
N ALA A 209 -7.81 -0.89 1.51
CA ALA A 209 -9.02 -1.63 1.90
C ALA A 209 -8.82 -3.14 1.69
N ILE A 210 -7.86 -3.74 2.41
CA ILE A 210 -7.48 -5.15 2.23
C ILE A 210 -8.36 -6.10 3.05
N ILE A 211 -8.96 -5.65 4.16
CA ILE A 211 -9.67 -6.52 5.10
C ILE A 211 -11.18 -6.26 5.04
N GLY A 212 -11.90 -7.27 4.54
CA GLY A 212 -13.35 -7.42 4.69
C GLY A 212 -14.18 -6.90 3.52
N SER A 213 -14.95 -7.80 2.93
CA SER A 213 -15.93 -7.53 1.87
C SER A 213 -17.17 -6.75 2.36
N ALA A 214 -17.22 -6.32 3.62
CA ALA A 214 -18.40 -5.73 4.26
C ALA A 214 -18.31 -4.22 4.56
N GLY A 215 -17.28 -3.52 4.04
CA GLY A 215 -17.07 -2.10 4.36
C GLY A 215 -16.34 -1.87 5.69
N SER A 216 -15.83 -0.66 5.89
CA SER A 216 -15.14 -0.29 7.13
C SER A 216 -16.14 -0.10 8.27
N VAL A 217 -16.07 -0.98 9.27
CA VAL A 217 -16.81 -0.82 10.52
C VAL A 217 -15.88 -0.13 11.53
N GLY A 218 -15.46 1.10 11.22
CA GLY A 218 -14.58 1.88 12.11
C GLY A 218 -13.12 1.38 12.20
N ILE A 219 -12.68 0.54 11.27
CA ILE A 219 -11.28 0.06 11.18
C ILE A 219 -10.79 0.23 9.76
N GLY A 220 -9.93 1.21 9.54
CA GLY A 220 -9.22 1.45 8.29
C GLY A 220 -7.72 1.18 8.45
N PHE A 221 -7.04 0.95 7.33
CA PHE A 221 -5.61 0.69 7.29
C PHE A 221 -4.91 1.55 6.24
N ALA A 222 -3.65 1.91 6.50
CA ALA A 222 -2.82 2.60 5.52
C ALA A 222 -1.37 2.09 5.59
N VAL A 223 -0.75 1.92 4.42
CA VAL A 223 0.68 1.64 4.29
C VAL A 223 1.45 2.91 4.65
N PRO A 224 2.42 2.88 5.58
CA PRO A 224 3.13 4.08 6.01
C PRO A 224 3.90 4.76 4.88
N SER A 225 3.97 6.09 4.91
CA SER A 225 4.75 6.89 3.95
C SER A 225 6.22 6.48 3.89
N ASN A 226 6.84 6.11 5.00
CA ASN A 226 8.23 5.64 5.03
C ASN A 226 8.44 4.37 4.21
N THR A 227 7.46 3.47 4.16
CA THR A 227 7.51 2.29 3.28
C THR A 227 7.55 2.74 1.82
N ALA A 228 6.66 3.67 1.42
CA ALA A 228 6.66 4.21 0.07
C ALA A 228 7.98 4.93 -0.26
N LEU A 229 8.45 5.84 0.60
CA LEU A 229 9.70 6.59 0.41
C LEU A 229 10.92 5.68 0.23
N ARG A 230 10.97 4.56 0.95
CA ARG A 230 12.05 3.58 0.85
C ARG A 230 12.09 2.87 -0.48
N ILE A 231 10.92 2.52 -1.06
CA ILE A 231 10.84 1.70 -2.28
C ILE A 231 10.66 2.51 -3.57
N LEU A 232 10.17 3.74 -3.48
CA LEU A 232 9.96 4.63 -4.64
C LEU A 232 11.17 4.75 -5.58
N PRO A 233 12.42 4.94 -5.10
CA PRO A 233 13.58 5.04 -5.99
C PRO A 233 13.78 3.79 -6.84
N ASP A 234 13.59 2.60 -6.27
CA ASP A 234 13.72 1.34 -6.99
C ASP A 234 12.58 1.15 -7.99
N LEU A 235 11.32 1.46 -7.61
CA LEU A 235 10.18 1.36 -8.51
C LEU A 235 10.31 2.31 -9.71
N LEU A 236 10.78 3.54 -9.50
CA LEU A 236 10.98 4.52 -10.57
C LEU A 236 12.12 4.13 -11.52
N LYS A 237 13.21 3.57 -10.99
CA LYS A 237 14.41 3.26 -11.76
C LYS A 237 14.36 1.89 -12.41
N TYR A 238 13.88 0.88 -11.70
CA TYR A 238 13.95 -0.52 -12.13
C TYR A 238 12.58 -1.14 -12.43
N GLY A 239 11.49 -0.52 -11.98
CA GLY A 239 10.13 -1.05 -12.10
C GLY A 239 9.75 -2.09 -11.04
N TYR A 240 10.67 -2.45 -10.15
CA TYR A 240 10.46 -3.39 -9.06
C TYR A 240 11.41 -3.08 -7.90
N VAL A 241 11.09 -3.57 -6.69
CA VAL A 241 11.95 -3.40 -5.50
C VAL A 241 13.04 -4.46 -5.52
N ARG A 242 14.30 -4.03 -5.48
CA ARG A 242 15.45 -4.91 -5.38
C ARG A 242 15.63 -5.35 -3.93
N ARG A 243 15.30 -6.61 -3.66
CA ARG A 243 15.42 -7.19 -2.32
C ARG A 243 16.63 -8.09 -2.21
N PRO A 244 17.38 -8.01 -1.10
CA PRO A 244 18.37 -9.03 -0.81
C PRO A 244 17.68 -10.37 -0.53
N TRP A 245 18.39 -11.45 -0.74
CA TRP A 245 17.91 -12.81 -0.50
C TRP A 245 19.04 -13.75 -0.12
N LEU A 246 18.71 -14.89 0.47
CA LEU A 246 19.70 -15.93 0.72
C LEU A 246 19.97 -16.79 -0.52
N GLY A 247 19.03 -16.92 -1.41
CA GLY A 247 19.13 -17.81 -2.58
C GLY A 247 18.92 -19.26 -2.23
N ILE A 248 17.91 -19.54 -1.43
CA ILE A 248 17.55 -20.91 -1.03
C ILE A 248 16.10 -21.20 -1.37
N GLU A 249 15.79 -22.50 -1.50
CA GLU A 249 14.41 -23.03 -1.48
C GLU A 249 14.23 -23.76 -0.15
N PRO A 250 13.61 -23.10 0.84
CA PRO A 250 13.46 -23.69 2.16
C PRO A 250 12.13 -24.42 2.31
N ILE A 251 12.12 -25.43 3.19
CA ILE A 251 10.94 -26.15 3.64
C ILE A 251 10.83 -25.92 5.15
N PRO A 252 9.74 -25.27 5.66
CA PRO A 252 9.50 -25.17 7.09
C PRO A 252 9.35 -26.55 7.71
N THR A 253 10.15 -26.86 8.73
CA THR A 253 10.20 -28.19 9.32
C THR A 253 8.89 -28.60 10.01
N VAL A 254 8.01 -27.63 10.32
CA VAL A 254 6.66 -27.90 10.81
C VAL A 254 5.85 -28.81 9.87
N TYR A 255 6.04 -28.69 8.54
CA TYR A 255 5.37 -29.57 7.58
C TYR A 255 5.95 -30.98 7.60
N LEU A 256 7.25 -31.11 7.83
CA LEU A 256 7.93 -32.40 7.95
C LEU A 256 7.52 -33.14 9.22
N ARG A 257 7.39 -32.41 10.34
CA ARG A 257 6.87 -32.98 11.59
C ARG A 257 5.43 -33.51 11.47
N ARG A 258 4.58 -32.81 10.69
CA ARG A 258 3.19 -33.27 10.45
C ARG A 258 3.08 -34.60 9.71
N ILE A 259 4.10 -34.99 8.95
CA ILE A 259 4.16 -36.29 8.27
C ILE A 259 5.00 -37.31 9.03
N GLY A 260 5.30 -37.05 10.31
CA GLY A 260 5.97 -38.00 11.21
C GLY A 260 7.50 -37.97 11.20
N ILE A 261 8.14 -36.92 10.63
CA ILE A 261 9.58 -36.77 10.64
C ILE A 261 9.98 -36.05 11.93
N ASP A 262 10.80 -36.70 12.77
CA ASP A 262 11.41 -36.08 13.96
C ASP A 262 12.57 -35.17 13.52
N ILE A 263 12.33 -33.87 13.51
CA ILE A 263 13.27 -32.85 13.06
C ILE A 263 13.14 -31.59 13.91
N GLN A 264 14.25 -30.93 14.18
CA GLN A 264 14.26 -29.66 14.91
C GLN A 264 13.54 -28.55 14.14
N GLU A 265 13.01 -27.59 14.90
CA GLU A 265 12.32 -26.43 14.33
C GLU A 265 13.27 -25.54 13.52
N GLY A 266 12.82 -25.09 12.36
CA GLY A 266 13.59 -24.26 11.46
C GLY A 266 13.16 -24.39 10.00
N LEU A 267 14.08 -24.04 9.10
CA LEU A 267 13.91 -24.11 7.65
C LEU A 267 14.94 -25.06 7.06
N LEU A 268 14.50 -26.24 6.61
CA LEU A 268 15.35 -27.16 5.87
C LEU A 268 15.62 -26.60 4.48
N ILE A 269 16.89 -26.47 4.10
CA ILE A 269 17.30 -26.06 2.76
C ILE A 269 17.11 -27.24 1.79
N ALA A 270 16.11 -27.19 0.93
CA ALA A 270 15.93 -28.17 -0.12
C ALA A 270 16.91 -27.95 -1.29
N ARG A 271 17.14 -26.67 -1.67
CA ARG A 271 18.07 -26.30 -2.73
C ARG A 271 18.76 -24.97 -2.41
N VAL A 272 20.00 -24.83 -2.82
CA VAL A 272 20.76 -23.56 -2.84
C VAL A 272 20.93 -23.14 -4.30
N VAL A 273 20.75 -21.85 -4.56
CA VAL A 273 20.95 -21.27 -5.89
C VAL A 273 22.42 -20.88 -6.05
N ASN A 274 23.05 -21.36 -7.10
CA ASN A 274 24.48 -21.10 -7.37
C ASN A 274 24.76 -19.60 -7.48
N GLY A 275 25.86 -19.15 -6.83
CA GLY A 275 26.28 -17.75 -6.78
C GLY A 275 25.44 -16.83 -5.90
N ALA A 276 24.41 -17.36 -5.24
CA ALA A 276 23.61 -16.59 -4.27
C ALA A 276 24.31 -16.52 -2.89
N SER A 277 23.75 -15.73 -1.97
CA SER A 277 24.33 -15.49 -0.65
C SER A 277 24.62 -16.77 0.14
N ALA A 278 23.69 -17.73 0.12
CA ALA A 278 23.83 -19.00 0.84
C ALA A 278 24.92 -19.88 0.23
N ASP A 279 25.02 -19.92 -1.11
CA ASP A 279 26.05 -20.68 -1.82
C ASP A 279 27.45 -20.14 -1.49
N ASN A 280 27.61 -18.82 -1.64
CA ASN A 280 28.88 -18.14 -1.33
C ASN A 280 29.34 -18.33 0.13
N ALA A 281 28.38 -18.53 1.04
CA ALA A 281 28.65 -18.79 2.46
C ALA A 281 28.81 -20.29 2.79
N GLY A 282 28.70 -21.20 1.82
CA GLY A 282 28.86 -22.64 2.00
C GLY A 282 27.71 -23.34 2.72
N LEU A 283 26.50 -22.75 2.70
CA LEU A 283 25.28 -23.44 3.10
C LEU A 283 24.94 -24.53 2.06
N ARG A 284 24.31 -25.62 2.53
CA ARG A 284 24.09 -26.80 1.68
C ARG A 284 22.58 -27.13 1.57
N GLY A 285 22.15 -27.39 0.36
CA GLY A 285 20.85 -27.96 0.07
C GLY A 285 20.79 -29.45 0.35
N ALA A 286 19.62 -30.03 0.19
CA ALA A 286 19.40 -31.48 0.30
C ALA A 286 20.35 -32.26 -0.62
N SER A 287 20.95 -33.31 -0.10
CA SER A 287 21.83 -34.22 -0.83
C SER A 287 21.09 -35.44 -1.38
N GLU A 288 19.93 -35.75 -0.81
CA GLU A 288 19.14 -36.93 -1.17
C GLU A 288 17.63 -36.65 -1.07
N THR A 289 16.83 -37.60 -1.53
CA THR A 289 15.38 -37.58 -1.37
C THR A 289 14.95 -38.86 -0.65
N VAL A 290 14.30 -38.70 0.49
CA VAL A 290 13.75 -39.81 1.26
C VAL A 290 12.25 -39.95 1.01
N LYS A 291 11.75 -41.20 1.04
CA LYS A 291 10.32 -41.49 0.90
C LYS A 291 9.71 -41.69 2.27
N VAL A 292 8.69 -40.89 2.62
CA VAL A 292 7.93 -40.97 3.86
C VAL A 292 6.45 -41.17 3.49
N GLY A 293 5.96 -42.41 3.61
CA GLY A 293 4.64 -42.78 3.09
C GLY A 293 4.54 -42.51 1.58
N ARG A 294 3.61 -41.65 1.16
CA ARG A 294 3.42 -41.21 -0.23
C ARG A 294 4.26 -39.99 -0.63
N TYR A 295 4.95 -39.38 0.31
CA TYR A 295 5.69 -38.15 0.06
C TYR A 295 7.16 -38.42 -0.28
N LYS A 296 7.71 -37.64 -1.20
CA LYS A 296 9.14 -37.53 -1.49
C LYS A 296 9.66 -36.25 -0.84
N VAL A 297 10.58 -36.38 0.10
CA VAL A 297 11.09 -35.28 0.92
C VAL A 297 12.55 -35.06 0.66
N PRO A 298 13.00 -33.86 0.24
CA PRO A 298 14.43 -33.50 0.19
C PRO A 298 15.05 -33.67 1.60
N TRP A 299 16.24 -34.28 1.67
CA TRP A 299 16.89 -34.62 2.94
C TRP A 299 18.39 -34.36 2.91
N GLY A 300 18.99 -34.19 4.09
CA GLY A 300 20.45 -34.00 4.23
C GLY A 300 20.92 -32.55 4.05
N GLY A 301 20.02 -31.63 3.76
CA GLY A 301 20.33 -30.19 3.72
C GLY A 301 20.48 -29.57 5.12
N ASP A 302 21.07 -28.38 5.17
CA ASP A 302 21.16 -27.60 6.39
C ASP A 302 19.77 -27.16 6.87
N ILE A 303 19.59 -27.04 8.19
CA ILE A 303 18.36 -26.54 8.79
C ILE A 303 18.66 -25.19 9.43
N ILE A 304 18.21 -24.10 8.82
CA ILE A 304 18.35 -22.75 9.37
C ILE A 304 17.45 -22.64 10.60
N THR A 305 18.01 -22.21 11.72
CA THR A 305 17.27 -22.01 12.99
C THR A 305 17.20 -20.55 13.41
N HIS A 306 18.21 -19.72 13.06
CA HIS A 306 18.25 -18.31 13.41
C HIS A 306 18.92 -17.49 12.31
N ILE A 307 18.48 -16.26 12.19
CA ILE A 307 19.17 -15.17 11.48
C ILE A 307 19.55 -14.14 12.54
N ASN A 308 20.85 -13.90 12.72
CA ASN A 308 21.41 -13.22 13.89
C ASN A 308 20.90 -13.92 15.17
N GLU A 309 20.32 -13.17 16.11
CA GLU A 309 19.76 -13.76 17.35
C GLU A 309 18.28 -14.13 17.25
N THR A 310 17.63 -13.89 16.09
CA THR A 310 16.20 -14.09 15.90
C THR A 310 15.92 -15.51 15.38
N PRO A 311 15.06 -16.29 16.06
CA PRO A 311 14.60 -17.60 15.57
C PRO A 311 13.88 -17.47 14.24
N VAL A 312 14.05 -18.46 13.35
CA VAL A 312 13.42 -18.53 12.04
C VAL A 312 12.82 -19.92 11.85
N ALA A 313 11.50 -19.99 11.81
CA ALA A 313 10.75 -21.25 11.64
C ALA A 313 9.79 -21.23 10.43
N SER A 314 9.51 -20.03 9.87
CA SER A 314 8.62 -19.81 8.75
C SER A 314 9.29 -19.01 7.62
N MET A 315 8.66 -19.03 6.45
CA MET A 315 9.08 -18.20 5.32
C MET A 315 8.95 -16.71 5.63
N GLU A 316 7.94 -16.35 6.43
CA GLU A 316 7.70 -14.99 6.88
C GLU A 316 8.83 -14.51 7.79
N ASP A 317 9.26 -15.32 8.76
CA ASP A 317 10.39 -14.96 9.65
C ASP A 317 11.66 -14.72 8.82
N LEU A 318 11.93 -15.60 7.85
CA LEU A 318 13.09 -15.44 6.96
C LEU A 318 13.00 -14.14 6.15
N ALA A 319 11.85 -13.87 5.53
CA ALA A 319 11.63 -12.66 4.74
C ALA A 319 11.81 -11.40 5.59
N GLN A 320 11.23 -11.36 6.79
CA GLN A 320 11.36 -10.25 7.73
C GLN A 320 12.81 -9.95 8.09
N GLN A 321 13.62 -10.99 8.34
CA GLN A 321 15.01 -10.83 8.70
C GLN A 321 15.92 -10.43 7.53
N ILE A 322 15.53 -10.71 6.28
CA ILE A 322 16.38 -10.50 5.10
C ILE A 322 15.90 -9.32 4.25
N GLU A 323 14.60 -9.21 3.92
CA GLU A 323 14.09 -8.24 2.93
C GLU A 323 14.14 -6.78 3.40
N THR A 324 14.26 -6.54 4.70
CA THR A 324 14.41 -5.20 5.30
C THR A 324 15.83 -4.65 5.23
N ARG A 325 16.80 -5.50 4.90
CA ARG A 325 18.24 -5.16 4.84
C ARG A 325 18.66 -4.63 3.48
N LYS A 326 19.92 -4.20 3.38
CA LYS A 326 20.52 -3.76 2.12
C LYS A 326 21.39 -4.87 1.53
N SER A 327 21.57 -4.84 0.22
CA SER A 327 22.62 -5.67 -0.43
C SER A 327 23.99 -5.28 0.10
N GLY A 328 24.83 -6.27 0.35
CA GLY A 328 26.16 -6.10 0.99
C GLY A 328 26.12 -6.16 2.52
N GLU A 329 24.93 -6.06 3.15
CA GLU A 329 24.86 -6.29 4.60
C GLU A 329 25.16 -7.75 4.94
N LYS A 330 25.79 -7.94 6.10
CA LYS A 330 26.16 -9.26 6.63
C LYS A 330 25.16 -9.68 7.71
N VAL A 331 24.74 -10.93 7.64
CA VAL A 331 23.90 -11.57 8.66
C VAL A 331 24.58 -12.86 9.13
N THR A 332 24.42 -13.19 10.41
CA THR A 332 24.86 -14.49 10.93
C THR A 332 23.73 -15.48 10.80
N VAL A 333 23.97 -16.56 10.06
CA VAL A 333 23.02 -17.67 9.91
C VAL A 333 23.46 -18.79 10.84
N ARG A 334 22.61 -19.15 11.80
CA ARG A 334 22.79 -20.34 12.65
C ARG A 334 21.97 -21.49 12.04
N PHE A 335 22.62 -22.62 11.89
CA PHE A 335 22.00 -23.79 11.24
C PHE A 335 22.49 -25.09 11.84
N ILE A 336 21.76 -26.16 11.59
CA ILE A 336 22.10 -27.52 11.98
C ILE A 336 22.55 -28.28 10.73
N ARG A 337 23.73 -28.89 10.80
CA ARG A 337 24.29 -29.81 9.81
C ARG A 337 24.78 -31.06 10.52
N LEU A 338 24.34 -32.24 10.06
CA LEU A 338 24.70 -33.54 10.67
C LEU A 338 24.49 -33.54 12.19
N LYS A 339 23.36 -33.04 12.67
CA LYS A 339 22.97 -32.92 14.10
C LYS A 339 23.87 -31.99 14.95
N LYS A 340 24.77 -31.24 14.35
CA LYS A 340 25.63 -30.25 15.04
C LYS A 340 25.20 -28.84 14.67
N VAL A 341 25.25 -27.93 15.64
CA VAL A 341 24.97 -26.51 15.43
C VAL A 341 26.20 -25.82 14.86
N HIS A 342 25.98 -25.05 13.83
CA HIS A 342 26.98 -24.24 13.14
C HIS A 342 26.50 -22.80 13.00
N SER A 343 27.43 -21.88 12.77
CA SER A 343 27.13 -20.50 12.42
C SER A 343 28.04 -20.05 11.29
N VAL A 344 27.50 -19.25 10.36
CA VAL A 344 28.26 -18.66 9.27
C VAL A 344 27.80 -17.23 9.02
N VAL A 345 28.74 -16.35 8.66
CA VAL A 345 28.41 -14.99 8.23
C VAL A 345 28.10 -15.02 6.73
N VAL A 346 26.92 -14.53 6.38
CA VAL A 346 26.42 -14.48 5.01
C VAL A 346 26.31 -13.03 4.57
N GLU A 347 26.97 -12.68 3.47
CA GLU A 347 26.78 -11.39 2.82
C GLU A 347 25.61 -11.47 1.87
N LEU A 348 24.64 -10.55 2.03
CA LEU A 348 23.41 -10.56 1.27
C LEU A 348 23.61 -9.98 -0.14
N VAL A 349 23.27 -10.75 -1.17
CA VAL A 349 23.22 -10.28 -2.56
C VAL A 349 21.80 -10.00 -2.99
N LEU A 350 21.61 -9.17 -4.03
CA LEU A 350 20.30 -8.90 -4.59
C LEU A 350 19.71 -10.12 -5.29
N ARG A 351 18.42 -10.33 -5.15
CA ARG A 351 17.70 -11.34 -5.91
C ARG A 351 17.75 -10.97 -7.39
N PRO A 352 18.21 -11.86 -8.28
CA PRO A 352 18.14 -11.61 -9.71
C PRO A 352 16.69 -11.48 -10.17
N ARG A 353 16.47 -10.72 -11.23
CA ARG A 353 15.17 -10.63 -11.88
C ARG A 353 14.87 -11.98 -12.54
N SER A 354 13.78 -12.62 -12.17
CA SER A 354 13.25 -13.81 -12.85
C SER A 354 12.59 -13.41 -14.18
#